data_8170af254c3cc7ee18f901b047632d51
#
_entry.id   8170af254c3cc7ee18f901b047632d51
#
_cell.length_a   1.000
_cell.length_b   1.000
_cell.length_c   1.000
_cell.angle_alpha   90.00
_cell.angle_beta   90.00
_cell.angle_gamma   90.00
#
_symmetry.space_group_name_H-M   'P 1'
#
loop_
_entity.id
_entity.type
_entity.pdbx_description
1 polymer ?
#
loop_
_entity_poly.entity_id
_entity_poly.type
_entity_poly.pdbx_seq_one_letter_code
_entity_poly.pdbx_strand_id
1 'polypeptide(L)'
;MNLFRVDLTEANLRGSVLALSTVSLANVCGTDLTDAHIGWMIFAETDLSRARGLDTVLHDAPSTIGIDAIYQSRGQLPEAFLRGAGVPESFITYVRSLVVNPAELYSCFISYSSKDKEFVRQLHSDLRSNDVRCWYDSEDLKIGDRFRDRIEESIRRHDKLLIVLSANSINSPWVQTEVEAALERERREQRSVLLPISIDDAFKDTPQAWAADLRRTRQIGDFSHWKNHDSYKTALDRLLRDLAAETPPKA
;
A
#
# COMPACT_ATOMS: atom_id res chain seq x y z
N MET A 1 21.49 24.19 13.88
CA MET A 1 21.36 23.28 15.07
C MET A 1 21.13 21.86 14.58
N ASN A 2 21.59 20.83 15.30
CA ASN A 2 21.34 19.45 14.94
C ASN A 2 20.40 18.79 15.97
N LEU A 3 19.21 18.39 15.54
CA LEU A 3 18.18 17.74 16.36
C LEU A 3 18.06 16.25 15.97
N PHE A 4 19.18 15.58 15.88
CA PHE A 4 19.24 14.15 15.58
C PHE A 4 18.84 13.32 16.81
N ARG A 5 17.81 12.46 16.65
CA ARG A 5 17.28 11.59 17.72
C ARG A 5 16.85 12.32 19.00
N VAL A 6 16.45 13.57 18.88
CA VAL A 6 15.99 14.37 20.03
C VAL A 6 14.52 14.05 20.29
N ASP A 7 14.17 13.95 21.56
CA ASP A 7 12.78 13.89 21.99
C ASP A 7 12.29 15.30 22.30
N LEU A 8 11.34 15.78 21.49
CA LEU A 8 10.64 17.06 21.63
C LEU A 8 9.17 16.87 21.98
N THR A 9 8.81 15.70 22.50
CA THR A 9 7.41 15.41 22.87
C THR A 9 6.84 16.52 23.74
N GLU A 10 5.68 17.08 23.31
CA GLU A 10 4.95 18.18 23.97
C GLU A 10 5.80 19.45 24.20
N ALA A 11 6.93 19.60 23.52
CA ALA A 11 7.75 20.81 23.63
C ALA A 11 7.02 22.03 23.07
N ASN A 12 7.18 23.19 23.73
CA ASN A 12 6.64 24.45 23.26
C ASN A 12 7.74 25.21 22.47
N LEU A 13 7.58 25.27 21.15
CA LEU A 13 8.48 25.97 20.22
C LEU A 13 7.74 27.10 19.48
N ARG A 14 6.65 27.61 20.05
CA ARG A 14 5.89 28.73 19.48
C ARG A 14 6.78 29.97 19.27
N GLY A 15 6.70 30.54 18.06
CA GLY A 15 7.45 31.74 17.71
C GLY A 15 8.97 31.58 17.78
N SER A 16 9.48 30.35 17.93
CA SER A 16 10.93 30.10 17.98
C SER A 16 11.57 30.24 16.59
N VAL A 17 12.87 30.52 16.54
CA VAL A 17 13.63 30.56 15.27
C VAL A 17 14.46 29.28 15.15
N LEU A 18 14.10 28.45 14.20
CA LEU A 18 14.68 27.12 13.97
C LEU A 18 15.46 27.05 12.64
N ALA A 19 15.79 28.17 12.04
CA ALA A 19 16.50 28.21 10.76
C ALA A 19 17.84 27.43 10.79
N LEU A 20 18.25 26.91 9.63
CA LEU A 20 19.52 26.18 9.45
C LEU A 20 19.68 24.96 10.36
N SER A 21 18.57 24.28 10.64
CA SER A 21 18.56 23.12 11.55
C SER A 21 18.20 21.84 10.82
N THR A 22 18.74 20.73 11.31
CA THR A 22 18.36 19.40 10.86
C THR A 22 17.53 18.71 11.93
N VAL A 23 16.34 18.23 11.56
CA VAL A 23 15.44 17.40 12.36
C VAL A 23 15.41 16.02 11.72
N SER A 24 16.04 15.05 12.35
CA SER A 24 16.13 13.70 11.81
C SER A 24 16.01 12.66 12.92
N LEU A 25 15.17 11.63 12.69
CA LEU A 25 14.86 10.60 13.69
C LEU A 25 14.36 11.19 15.02
N ALA A 26 13.79 12.39 14.99
CA ALA A 26 13.31 13.08 16.19
C ALA A 26 11.86 12.69 16.50
N ASN A 27 11.52 12.66 17.78
CA ASN A 27 10.14 12.56 18.23
C ASN A 27 9.56 13.94 18.43
N VAL A 28 8.65 14.36 17.57
CA VAL A 28 7.98 15.68 17.62
C VAL A 28 6.48 15.58 17.99
N CYS A 29 6.09 14.47 18.62
CA CYS A 29 4.70 14.25 19.01
C CYS A 29 4.21 15.35 19.96
N GLY A 30 3.15 16.07 19.56
CA GLY A 30 2.58 17.16 20.36
C GLY A 30 3.44 18.44 20.45
N THR A 31 4.60 18.48 19.79
CA THR A 31 5.41 19.72 19.73
C THR A 31 4.60 20.85 19.12
N ASP A 32 4.55 22.00 19.80
CA ASP A 32 3.83 23.19 19.31
C ASP A 32 4.79 24.09 18.52
N LEU A 33 4.62 24.13 17.20
CA LEU A 33 5.40 24.94 16.26
C LEU A 33 4.63 26.18 15.77
N THR A 34 3.52 26.54 16.43
CA THR A 34 2.71 27.68 16.01
C THR A 34 3.58 28.93 15.89
N ASP A 35 3.48 29.62 14.75
CA ASP A 35 4.22 30.84 14.43
C ASP A 35 5.76 30.70 14.50
N ALA A 36 6.29 29.48 14.53
CA ALA A 36 7.73 29.26 14.50
C ALA A 36 8.32 29.68 13.15
N HIS A 37 9.50 30.33 13.18
CA HIS A 37 10.26 30.72 12.00
C HIS A 37 11.17 29.58 11.56
N ILE A 38 11.01 29.10 10.34
CA ILE A 38 11.81 28.04 9.73
C ILE A 38 12.38 28.48 8.39
N GLY A 39 13.57 28.01 8.07
CA GLY A 39 14.22 28.24 6.78
C GLY A 39 15.50 27.43 6.68
N TRP A 40 15.81 26.92 5.46
CA TRP A 40 16.94 26.03 5.20
C TRP A 40 17.03 24.86 6.19
N MET A 41 15.89 24.35 6.61
CA MET A 41 15.82 23.18 7.46
C MET A 41 15.86 21.90 6.64
N ILE A 42 16.26 20.82 7.29
CA ILE A 42 16.16 19.46 6.74
C ILE A 42 15.29 18.65 7.69
N PHE A 43 14.17 18.12 7.16
CA PHE A 43 13.30 17.19 7.85
C PHE A 43 13.47 15.80 7.21
N ALA A 44 14.01 14.85 7.97
CA ALA A 44 14.27 13.50 7.50
C ALA A 44 13.87 12.47 8.57
N GLU A 45 13.39 11.31 8.14
CA GLU A 45 13.08 10.19 9.02
C GLU A 45 12.28 10.56 10.29
N THR A 46 11.33 11.50 10.15
CA THR A 46 10.58 12.08 11.28
C THR A 46 9.10 12.17 10.92
N ASP A 47 8.23 11.65 11.79
CA ASP A 47 6.77 11.82 11.69
C ASP A 47 6.38 13.21 12.18
N LEU A 48 6.05 14.10 11.24
CA LEU A 48 5.61 15.47 11.53
C LEU A 48 4.09 15.58 11.72
N SER A 49 3.32 14.53 11.44
CA SER A 49 1.84 14.58 11.45
C SER A 49 1.25 14.89 12.81
N ARG A 50 2.01 14.63 13.87
CA ARG A 50 1.59 14.85 15.26
C ARG A 50 2.09 16.17 15.85
N ALA A 51 2.88 16.95 15.12
CA ALA A 51 3.26 18.30 15.53
C ALA A 51 2.09 19.27 15.34
N ARG A 52 1.96 20.23 16.21
CA ARG A 52 0.90 21.25 16.18
C ARG A 52 1.41 22.52 15.50
N GLY A 53 0.54 23.27 14.85
CA GLY A 53 0.84 24.58 14.29
C GLY A 53 1.70 24.57 13.02
N LEU A 54 1.86 23.43 12.36
CA LEU A 54 2.57 23.35 11.07
C LEU A 54 1.92 24.21 9.97
N ASP A 55 0.62 24.46 10.05
CA ASP A 55 -0.13 25.29 9.13
C ASP A 55 0.12 26.80 9.33
N THR A 56 0.66 27.19 10.47
CA THR A 56 0.95 28.59 10.85
C THR A 56 2.44 28.92 10.88
N VAL A 57 3.29 27.95 10.57
CA VAL A 57 4.75 28.16 10.52
C VAL A 57 5.11 29.24 9.49
N LEU A 58 6.03 30.10 9.86
CA LEU A 58 6.56 31.16 8.99
C LEU A 58 7.82 30.67 8.27
N HIS A 59 7.75 30.62 6.94
CA HIS A 59 8.86 30.16 6.11
C HIS A 59 9.74 31.34 5.69
N ASP A 60 10.87 31.53 6.35
CA ASP A 60 11.85 32.58 6.00
C ASP A 60 12.65 32.20 4.73
N ALA A 61 12.73 30.90 4.44
CA ALA A 61 13.36 30.35 3.23
C ALA A 61 12.88 28.90 2.98
N PRO A 62 13.08 28.36 1.75
CA PRO A 62 12.78 26.97 1.45
C PRO A 62 13.51 26.00 2.39
N SER A 63 12.90 24.85 2.63
CA SER A 63 13.42 23.76 3.45
C SER A 63 13.34 22.43 2.70
N THR A 64 14.20 21.49 3.05
CA THR A 64 14.17 20.14 2.49
C THR A 64 13.24 19.27 3.32
N ILE A 65 12.22 18.70 2.67
CA ILE A 65 11.37 17.66 3.26
C ILE A 65 11.76 16.34 2.63
N GLY A 66 12.33 15.44 3.41
CA GLY A 66 12.69 14.11 2.96
C GLY A 66 11.45 13.30 2.54
N ILE A 67 11.58 12.47 1.52
CA ILE A 67 10.49 11.56 1.09
C ILE A 67 10.08 10.65 2.25
N ASP A 68 11.05 10.19 3.03
CA ASP A 68 10.88 9.42 4.25
C ASP A 68 10.02 10.14 5.30
N ALA A 69 10.24 11.46 5.53
CA ALA A 69 9.41 12.25 6.44
C ALA A 69 7.96 12.38 5.94
N ILE A 70 7.75 12.50 4.62
CA ILE A 70 6.43 12.52 4.01
C ILE A 70 5.70 11.19 4.25
N TYR A 71 6.38 10.05 4.02
CA TYR A 71 5.80 8.73 4.24
C TYR A 71 5.51 8.46 5.72
N GLN A 72 6.43 8.81 6.64
CA GLN A 72 6.20 8.64 8.08
C GLN A 72 5.04 9.51 8.57
N SER A 73 4.91 10.72 8.03
CA SER A 73 3.78 11.62 8.30
C SER A 73 2.49 11.20 7.59
N ARG A 74 2.49 10.06 6.89
CA ARG A 74 1.32 9.54 6.16
C ARG A 74 0.71 10.60 5.22
N GLY A 75 1.55 11.53 4.67
CA GLY A 75 1.17 12.71 3.89
C GLY A 75 0.17 13.64 4.57
N GLN A 76 -0.05 13.50 5.87
CA GLN A 76 -0.91 14.39 6.65
C GLN A 76 -0.21 15.72 6.97
N LEU A 77 0.67 16.17 6.07
CA LEU A 77 1.31 17.47 6.21
C LEU A 77 0.42 18.56 5.60
N PRO A 78 0.24 19.70 6.29
CA PRO A 78 -0.51 20.81 5.75
C PRO A 78 0.08 21.29 4.41
N GLU A 79 -0.77 21.57 3.41
CA GLU A 79 -0.28 22.12 2.14
C GLU A 79 0.47 23.44 2.30
N ALA A 80 0.00 24.28 3.22
CA ALA A 80 0.66 25.53 3.53
C ALA A 80 2.11 25.31 3.95
N PHE A 81 2.36 24.29 4.78
CA PHE A 81 3.71 23.89 5.20
C PHE A 81 4.56 23.39 4.02
N LEU A 82 4.01 22.49 3.21
CA LEU A 82 4.74 21.96 2.05
C LEU A 82 5.05 23.05 1.03
N ARG A 83 4.07 23.91 0.73
CA ARG A 83 4.22 25.03 -0.19
C ARG A 83 5.25 26.05 0.30
N GLY A 84 5.20 26.41 1.58
CA GLY A 84 6.17 27.31 2.20
C GLY A 84 7.57 26.73 2.24
N ALA A 85 7.71 25.41 2.41
CA ALA A 85 9.00 24.72 2.31
C ALA A 85 9.56 24.68 0.87
N GLY A 86 8.79 25.10 -0.16
CA GLY A 86 9.23 25.12 -1.56
C GLY A 86 8.94 23.84 -2.33
N VAL A 87 8.05 22.97 -1.81
CA VAL A 87 7.61 21.77 -2.53
C VAL A 87 6.73 22.16 -3.72
N PRO A 88 7.03 21.69 -4.94
CA PRO A 88 6.23 22.01 -6.13
C PRO A 88 4.77 21.58 -6.02
N GLU A 89 3.84 22.37 -6.55
CA GLU A 89 2.40 22.11 -6.50
C GLU A 89 2.00 20.76 -7.10
N SER A 90 2.64 20.37 -8.21
CA SER A 90 2.44 19.05 -8.82
C SER A 90 2.80 17.91 -7.88
N PHE A 91 3.83 18.10 -7.04
CA PHE A 91 4.24 17.09 -6.06
C PHE A 91 3.32 17.09 -4.83
N ILE A 92 2.84 18.27 -4.39
CA ILE A 92 1.85 18.38 -3.29
C ILE A 92 0.58 17.63 -3.67
N THR A 93 0.07 17.83 -4.90
CA THR A 93 -1.08 17.11 -5.44
C THR A 93 -0.82 15.59 -5.48
N TYR A 94 0.38 15.19 -5.90
CA TYR A 94 0.78 13.78 -5.93
C TYR A 94 0.88 13.17 -4.54
N VAL A 95 1.47 13.87 -3.57
CA VAL A 95 1.56 13.41 -2.16
C VAL A 95 0.18 13.17 -1.57
N ARG A 96 -0.79 14.02 -1.88
CA ARG A 96 -2.19 13.82 -1.46
C ARG A 96 -2.76 12.53 -2.02
N SER A 97 -2.55 12.26 -3.30
CA SER A 97 -3.00 11.01 -3.91
C SER A 97 -2.36 9.78 -3.25
N LEU A 98 -1.11 9.89 -2.81
CA LEU A 98 -0.40 8.82 -2.09
C LEU A 98 -1.00 8.49 -0.72
N VAL A 99 -1.75 9.43 -0.13
CA VAL A 99 -2.16 9.35 1.29
C VAL A 99 -3.64 9.19 1.50
N VAL A 100 -4.45 9.66 0.55
CA VAL A 100 -5.92 9.59 0.64
C VAL A 100 -6.43 8.14 0.56
N ASN A 101 -5.59 7.19 0.15
CA ASN A 101 -6.04 5.82 -0.03
C ASN A 101 -5.18 4.84 0.81
N PRO A 102 -5.68 4.29 1.94
CA PRO A 102 -4.98 3.22 2.66
C PRO A 102 -4.63 2.01 1.77
N ALA A 103 -5.33 1.85 0.62
CA ALA A 103 -5.05 0.83 -0.38
C ALA A 103 -3.72 1.06 -1.13
N GLU A 104 -3.19 2.30 -1.19
CA GLU A 104 -1.90 2.60 -1.81
C GLU A 104 -0.68 2.05 -1.04
N LEU A 105 -0.86 1.66 0.22
CA LEU A 105 0.21 1.11 1.04
C LEU A 105 0.49 -0.37 0.73
N TYR A 106 -0.35 -1.03 -0.04
CA TYR A 106 -0.17 -2.44 -0.40
C TYR A 106 0.19 -2.61 -1.86
N SER A 107 1.24 -3.38 -2.04
CA SER A 107 1.53 -3.96 -3.34
C SER A 107 0.79 -5.28 -3.47
N CYS A 108 0.01 -5.43 -4.51
CA CYS A 108 -0.76 -6.64 -4.81
C CYS A 108 -0.21 -7.30 -6.07
N PHE A 109 0.09 -8.58 -5.99
CA PHE A 109 0.40 -9.39 -7.17
C PHE A 109 -0.82 -10.24 -7.55
N ILE A 110 -1.21 -10.23 -8.83
CA ILE A 110 -2.34 -11.00 -9.34
C ILE A 110 -1.81 -12.25 -10.01
N SER A 111 -2.12 -13.40 -9.41
CA SER A 111 -1.82 -14.71 -9.96
C SER A 111 -3.06 -15.27 -10.66
N TYR A 112 -2.89 -15.76 -11.89
CA TYR A 112 -3.99 -16.20 -12.73
C TYR A 112 -3.57 -17.18 -13.84
N SER A 113 -4.51 -17.91 -14.41
CA SER A 113 -4.27 -18.67 -15.63
C SER A 113 -4.24 -17.75 -16.85
N SER A 114 -3.31 -17.92 -17.77
CA SER A 114 -3.22 -17.12 -19.01
C SER A 114 -4.52 -17.12 -19.85
N LYS A 115 -5.38 -18.13 -19.66
CA LYS A 115 -6.71 -18.21 -20.29
C LYS A 115 -7.72 -17.22 -19.69
N ASP A 116 -7.47 -16.70 -18.49
CA ASP A 116 -8.34 -15.76 -17.78
C ASP A 116 -7.90 -14.30 -17.95
N LYS A 117 -7.05 -14.04 -18.94
CA LYS A 117 -6.40 -12.75 -19.20
C LYS A 117 -7.39 -11.59 -19.41
N GLU A 118 -8.54 -11.84 -19.99
CA GLU A 118 -9.57 -10.83 -20.22
C GLU A 118 -10.07 -10.23 -18.89
N PHE A 119 -10.48 -11.09 -17.97
CA PHE A 119 -10.89 -10.69 -16.62
C PHE A 119 -9.79 -9.95 -15.87
N VAL A 120 -8.57 -10.51 -15.90
CA VAL A 120 -7.44 -9.94 -15.17
C VAL A 120 -7.04 -8.56 -15.68
N ARG A 121 -7.10 -8.32 -16.99
CA ARG A 121 -6.85 -6.98 -17.56
C ARG A 121 -7.87 -5.95 -17.07
N GLN A 122 -9.16 -6.32 -17.06
CA GLN A 122 -10.21 -5.44 -16.53
C GLN A 122 -9.97 -5.16 -15.05
N LEU A 123 -9.82 -6.21 -14.23
CA LEU A 123 -9.58 -6.07 -12.80
C LEU A 123 -8.35 -5.23 -12.48
N HIS A 124 -7.22 -5.46 -13.18
CA HIS A 124 -6.00 -4.68 -13.02
C HIS A 124 -6.21 -3.20 -13.36
N SER A 125 -6.90 -2.91 -14.47
CA SER A 125 -7.23 -1.53 -14.87
C SER A 125 -8.05 -0.83 -13.78
N ASP A 126 -9.07 -1.52 -13.25
CA ASP A 126 -9.97 -0.95 -12.26
C ASP A 126 -9.30 -0.82 -10.88
N LEU A 127 -8.46 -1.77 -10.48
CA LEU A 127 -7.64 -1.65 -9.28
C LEU A 127 -6.69 -0.44 -9.36
N ARG A 128 -6.02 -0.26 -10.50
CA ARG A 128 -5.16 0.92 -10.73
C ARG A 128 -5.94 2.23 -10.75
N SER A 129 -7.14 2.25 -11.30
CA SER A 129 -8.03 3.43 -11.31
C SER A 129 -8.53 3.80 -9.91
N ASN A 130 -8.45 2.85 -8.96
CA ASN A 130 -8.72 3.03 -7.54
C ASN A 130 -7.43 3.06 -6.70
N ASP A 131 -6.33 3.47 -7.32
CA ASP A 131 -5.02 3.70 -6.68
C ASP A 131 -4.38 2.47 -6.00
N VAL A 132 -4.82 1.25 -6.33
CA VAL A 132 -4.19 0.01 -5.85
C VAL A 132 -2.96 -0.31 -6.69
N ARG A 133 -1.80 -0.40 -6.06
CA ARG A 133 -0.56 -0.86 -6.72
C ARG A 133 -0.64 -2.36 -6.98
N CYS A 134 -0.99 -2.73 -8.19
CA CYS A 134 -1.07 -4.13 -8.58
C CYS A 134 -0.22 -4.45 -9.80
N TRP A 135 0.28 -5.67 -9.81
CA TRP A 135 1.07 -6.26 -10.91
C TRP A 135 0.50 -7.61 -11.27
N TYR A 136 0.60 -7.98 -12.50
CA TYR A 136 0.36 -9.33 -12.97
C TYR A 136 1.41 -9.68 -14.01
N ASP A 137 1.70 -10.96 -14.16
CA ASP A 137 2.65 -11.40 -15.18
C ASP A 137 1.98 -11.32 -16.56
N SER A 138 2.29 -10.26 -17.30
CA SER A 138 1.81 -10.06 -18.66
C SER A 138 2.92 -10.38 -19.65
N GLU A 139 3.13 -11.64 -20.01
CA GLU A 139 3.82 -12.04 -21.25
C GLU A 139 5.35 -12.19 -21.27
N ASP A 140 6.12 -11.78 -20.29
CA ASP A 140 7.59 -11.84 -20.40
C ASP A 140 8.26 -13.00 -19.65
N LEU A 141 7.67 -14.21 -19.73
CA LEU A 141 8.42 -15.44 -19.46
C LEU A 141 9.35 -15.66 -20.64
N LYS A 142 10.61 -15.33 -20.47
CA LYS A 142 11.65 -15.75 -21.42
C LYS A 142 11.73 -17.28 -21.43
N ILE A 143 11.90 -17.86 -22.60
CA ILE A 143 12.13 -19.30 -22.74
C ILE A 143 13.33 -19.67 -21.84
N GLY A 144 13.07 -20.49 -20.79
CA GLY A 144 14.08 -20.91 -19.82
C GLY A 144 13.97 -20.31 -18.42
N ASP A 145 13.09 -19.33 -18.17
CA ASP A 145 12.84 -18.80 -16.83
C ASP A 145 12.14 -19.85 -15.96
N ARG A 146 12.67 -20.03 -14.73
CA ARG A 146 12.02 -20.88 -13.74
C ARG A 146 10.84 -20.13 -13.15
N PHE A 147 9.64 -20.49 -13.55
CA PHE A 147 8.37 -19.90 -13.13
C PHE A 147 8.24 -19.84 -11.60
N ARG A 148 8.72 -20.86 -10.91
CA ARG A 148 8.66 -21.00 -9.45
C ARG A 148 9.44 -19.91 -8.72
N ASP A 149 10.65 -19.59 -9.19
CA ASP A 149 11.50 -18.60 -8.52
C ASP A 149 10.93 -17.17 -8.62
N ARG A 150 10.25 -16.86 -9.72
CA ARG A 150 9.56 -15.55 -9.91
C ARG A 150 8.33 -15.38 -9.04
N ILE A 151 7.56 -16.44 -8.85
CA ILE A 151 6.36 -16.38 -8.00
C ILE A 151 6.74 -16.25 -6.53
N GLU A 152 7.71 -17.04 -6.07
CA GLU A 152 8.25 -16.89 -4.70
C GLU A 152 8.84 -15.49 -4.48
N GLU A 153 9.52 -14.94 -5.48
CA GLU A 153 10.03 -13.57 -5.44
C GLU A 153 8.90 -12.54 -5.45
N SER A 154 7.84 -12.75 -6.24
CA SER A 154 6.65 -11.88 -6.27
C SER A 154 5.91 -11.94 -4.94
N ILE A 155 5.70 -13.12 -4.36
CA ILE A 155 5.10 -13.27 -3.02
C ILE A 155 5.97 -12.60 -1.96
N ARG A 156 7.30 -12.60 -2.08
CA ARG A 156 8.21 -11.90 -1.14
C ARG A 156 8.19 -10.39 -1.30
N ARG A 157 8.06 -9.90 -2.53
CA ARG A 157 8.13 -8.47 -2.86
C ARG A 157 6.82 -7.73 -2.63
N HIS A 158 5.68 -8.43 -2.77
CA HIS A 158 4.36 -7.82 -2.66
C HIS A 158 3.70 -8.15 -1.33
N ASP A 159 2.90 -7.22 -0.84
CA ASP A 159 2.22 -7.37 0.46
C ASP A 159 1.06 -8.35 0.39
N LYS A 160 0.37 -8.39 -0.74
CA LYS A 160 -0.82 -9.22 -0.99
C LYS A 160 -0.66 -10.05 -2.25
N LEU A 161 -1.20 -11.27 -2.21
CA LEU A 161 -1.36 -12.15 -3.35
C LEU A 161 -2.85 -12.30 -3.65
N LEU A 162 -3.30 -11.72 -4.75
CA LEU A 162 -4.63 -11.92 -5.30
C LEU A 162 -4.59 -13.13 -6.23
N ILE A 163 -5.25 -14.22 -5.87
CA ILE A 163 -5.28 -15.42 -6.68
C ILE A 163 -6.62 -15.59 -7.38
N VAL A 164 -6.59 -15.75 -8.70
CA VAL A 164 -7.79 -15.94 -9.53
C VAL A 164 -8.07 -17.43 -9.68
N LEU A 165 -9.16 -17.87 -9.08
CA LEU A 165 -9.62 -19.25 -9.08
C LEU A 165 -10.67 -19.43 -10.20
N SER A 166 -10.41 -20.36 -11.10
CA SER A 166 -11.27 -20.66 -12.26
C SER A 166 -11.13 -22.12 -12.68
N ALA A 167 -12.00 -22.57 -13.57
CA ALA A 167 -11.86 -23.87 -14.23
C ALA A 167 -10.48 -24.04 -14.91
N ASN A 168 -9.86 -22.95 -15.35
CA ASN A 168 -8.55 -22.96 -15.98
C ASN A 168 -7.39 -23.02 -14.99
N SER A 169 -7.55 -22.52 -13.77
CA SER A 169 -6.48 -22.41 -12.76
C SER A 169 -6.48 -23.57 -11.75
N ILE A 170 -7.64 -24.09 -11.38
CA ILE A 170 -7.80 -25.09 -10.28
C ILE A 170 -6.98 -26.36 -10.48
N ASN A 171 -6.87 -26.84 -11.71
CA ASN A 171 -6.13 -28.06 -12.03
C ASN A 171 -4.64 -27.81 -12.31
N SER A 172 -4.17 -26.59 -12.12
CA SER A 172 -2.79 -26.25 -12.36
C SER A 172 -1.94 -26.52 -11.11
N PRO A 173 -0.85 -27.29 -11.20
CA PRO A 173 0.01 -27.61 -10.05
C PRO A 173 0.62 -26.37 -9.38
N TRP A 174 0.75 -25.27 -10.10
CA TRP A 174 1.33 -24.04 -9.58
C TRP A 174 0.39 -23.29 -8.62
N VAL A 175 -0.93 -23.32 -8.84
CA VAL A 175 -1.92 -22.67 -7.96
C VAL A 175 -1.86 -23.22 -6.55
N GLN A 176 -1.77 -24.54 -6.40
CA GLN A 176 -1.62 -25.16 -5.08
C GLN A 176 -0.34 -24.66 -4.39
N THR A 177 0.79 -24.64 -5.10
CA THR A 177 2.08 -24.20 -4.55
C THR A 177 2.03 -22.73 -4.09
N GLU A 178 1.36 -21.86 -4.87
CA GLU A 178 1.20 -20.44 -4.51
C GLU A 178 0.33 -20.24 -3.28
N VAL A 179 -0.78 -20.97 -3.20
CA VAL A 179 -1.67 -20.95 -2.04
C VAL A 179 -0.90 -21.41 -0.78
N GLU A 180 -0.17 -22.52 -0.88
CA GLU A 180 0.61 -23.06 0.25
C GLU A 180 1.71 -22.07 0.69
N ALA A 181 2.46 -21.47 -0.25
CA ALA A 181 3.49 -20.49 0.04
C ALA A 181 2.92 -19.21 0.68
N ALA A 182 1.78 -18.72 0.20
CA ALA A 182 1.11 -17.56 0.77
C ALA A 182 0.61 -17.85 2.21
N LEU A 183 0.01 -19.00 2.44
CA LEU A 183 -0.45 -19.43 3.78
C LEU A 183 0.71 -19.62 4.76
N GLU A 184 1.85 -20.13 4.31
CA GLU A 184 3.06 -20.24 5.14
C GLU A 184 3.59 -18.85 5.52
N ARG A 185 3.60 -17.91 4.57
CA ARG A 185 3.99 -16.54 4.83
C ARG A 185 3.06 -15.86 5.83
N GLU A 186 1.75 -16.05 5.74
CA GLU A 186 0.77 -15.52 6.69
C GLU A 186 1.03 -16.01 8.11
N ARG A 187 1.33 -17.31 8.27
CA ARG A 187 1.67 -17.89 9.58
C ARG A 187 2.92 -17.28 10.18
N ARG A 188 3.94 -17.02 9.33
CA ARG A 188 5.20 -16.42 9.75
C ARG A 188 5.06 -14.95 10.11
N GLU A 189 4.30 -14.18 9.28
CA GLU A 189 4.18 -12.73 9.41
C GLU A 189 2.98 -12.28 10.24
N GLN A 190 2.12 -13.23 10.65
CA GLN A 190 0.90 -12.99 11.45
C GLN A 190 -0.01 -11.90 10.82
N ARG A 191 -0.06 -11.88 9.49
CA ARG A 191 -0.91 -10.97 8.71
C ARG A 191 -1.49 -11.70 7.50
N SER A 192 -2.63 -11.24 7.02
CA SER A 192 -3.24 -11.77 5.79
C SER A 192 -2.40 -11.38 4.56
N VAL A 193 -2.09 -12.35 3.72
CA VAL A 193 -1.35 -12.19 2.46
C VAL A 193 -2.20 -12.63 1.28
N LEU A 194 -2.96 -13.73 1.43
CA LEU A 194 -3.73 -14.37 0.37
C LEU A 194 -5.14 -13.80 0.26
N LEU A 195 -5.50 -13.31 -0.92
CA LEU A 195 -6.83 -12.83 -1.29
C LEU A 195 -7.38 -13.70 -2.45
N PRO A 196 -8.14 -14.75 -2.16
CA PRO A 196 -8.70 -15.60 -3.20
C PRO A 196 -9.98 -15.00 -3.78
N ILE A 197 -10.07 -14.97 -5.11
CA ILE A 197 -11.30 -14.60 -5.84
C ILE A 197 -11.66 -15.70 -6.84
N SER A 198 -12.95 -15.95 -7.05
CA SER A 198 -13.47 -16.94 -7.99
C SER A 198 -14.20 -16.24 -9.13
N ILE A 199 -13.91 -16.61 -10.38
CA ILE A 199 -14.53 -16.05 -11.58
C ILE A 199 -15.53 -16.99 -12.25
N ASP A 200 -15.66 -18.19 -11.71
CA ASP A 200 -16.66 -19.19 -12.10
C ASP A 200 -16.97 -20.15 -10.92
N ASP A 201 -17.86 -21.10 -11.14
CA ASP A 201 -18.30 -22.04 -10.10
C ASP A 201 -17.36 -23.26 -9.91
N ALA A 202 -16.34 -23.41 -10.74
CA ALA A 202 -15.47 -24.60 -10.71
C ALA A 202 -14.75 -24.79 -9.37
N PHE A 203 -14.44 -23.70 -8.68
CA PHE A 203 -13.81 -23.76 -7.36
C PHE A 203 -14.75 -24.31 -6.28
N LYS A 204 -16.07 -24.18 -6.43
CA LYS A 204 -17.06 -24.65 -5.44
C LYS A 204 -17.08 -26.17 -5.35
N ASP A 205 -16.91 -26.84 -6.49
CA ASP A 205 -17.13 -28.29 -6.64
C ASP A 205 -15.84 -29.12 -6.80
N THR A 206 -14.67 -28.47 -6.81
CA THR A 206 -13.39 -29.17 -6.98
C THR A 206 -13.08 -30.12 -5.81
N PRO A 207 -12.64 -31.36 -6.08
CA PRO A 207 -12.27 -32.33 -5.04
C PRO A 207 -10.85 -32.09 -4.47
N GLN A 208 -10.13 -31.10 -4.94
CA GLN A 208 -8.77 -30.77 -4.52
C GLN A 208 -8.72 -30.47 -3.00
N ALA A 209 -7.83 -31.12 -2.27
CA ALA A 209 -7.75 -31.00 -0.81
C ALA A 209 -7.42 -29.55 -0.37
N TRP A 210 -6.49 -28.89 -1.04
CA TRP A 210 -6.12 -27.49 -0.78
C TRP A 210 -7.30 -26.54 -0.98
N ALA A 211 -8.15 -26.79 -1.99
CA ALA A 211 -9.31 -25.95 -2.28
C ALA A 211 -10.41 -26.15 -1.22
N ALA A 212 -10.60 -27.39 -0.74
CA ALA A 212 -11.52 -27.69 0.34
C ALA A 212 -11.09 -27.01 1.65
N ASP A 213 -9.79 -26.96 1.91
CA ASP A 213 -9.22 -26.29 3.08
C ASP A 213 -9.39 -24.75 2.97
N LEU A 214 -9.11 -24.19 1.80
CA LEU A 214 -9.29 -22.77 1.55
C LEU A 214 -10.77 -22.33 1.70
N ARG A 215 -11.74 -23.12 1.19
CA ARG A 215 -13.19 -22.87 1.37
C ARG A 215 -13.62 -22.87 2.86
N ARG A 216 -13.00 -23.70 3.69
CA ARG A 216 -13.33 -23.75 5.13
C ARG A 216 -12.72 -22.63 5.93
N THR A 217 -11.58 -22.12 5.51
CA THR A 217 -10.77 -21.20 6.30
C THR A 217 -10.81 -19.77 5.79
N ARG A 218 -11.31 -19.51 4.57
CA ARG A 218 -11.26 -18.19 3.92
C ARG A 218 -12.58 -17.80 3.26
N GLN A 219 -12.84 -16.52 3.30
CA GLN A 219 -13.85 -15.89 2.46
C GLN A 219 -13.29 -15.75 1.04
N ILE A 220 -14.00 -16.25 0.04
CA ILE A 220 -13.64 -16.16 -1.37
C ILE A 220 -14.43 -14.99 -1.98
N GLY A 221 -13.74 -14.08 -2.66
CA GLY A 221 -14.39 -13.01 -3.42
C GLY A 221 -15.13 -13.61 -4.64
N ASP A 222 -16.43 -13.37 -4.77
CA ASP A 222 -17.24 -13.90 -5.86
C ASP A 222 -17.30 -12.91 -7.03
N PHE A 223 -16.60 -13.26 -8.12
CA PHE A 223 -16.63 -12.58 -9.41
C PHE A 223 -17.21 -13.47 -10.52
N SER A 224 -17.99 -14.52 -10.19
CA SER A 224 -18.54 -15.45 -11.17
C SER A 224 -19.42 -14.76 -12.22
N HIS A 225 -20.03 -13.65 -11.88
CA HIS A 225 -20.85 -12.82 -12.77
C HIS A 225 -20.13 -11.56 -13.29
N TRP A 226 -18.79 -11.59 -13.40
CA TRP A 226 -17.98 -10.44 -13.75
C TRP A 226 -18.33 -9.77 -15.11
N LYS A 227 -18.97 -10.48 -16.02
CA LYS A 227 -19.47 -9.92 -17.29
C LYS A 227 -20.69 -9.02 -17.11
N ASN A 228 -21.40 -9.13 -15.97
CA ASN A 228 -22.47 -8.22 -15.61
C ASN A 228 -21.88 -7.02 -14.85
N HIS A 229 -22.11 -5.82 -15.35
CA HIS A 229 -21.52 -4.59 -14.82
C HIS A 229 -21.81 -4.37 -13.33
N ASP A 230 -23.06 -4.51 -12.90
CA ASP A 230 -23.47 -4.22 -11.53
C ASP A 230 -22.93 -5.27 -10.54
N SER A 231 -22.95 -6.53 -10.94
CA SER A 231 -22.37 -7.62 -10.15
C SER A 231 -20.87 -7.47 -9.99
N TYR A 232 -20.18 -7.14 -11.08
CA TYR A 232 -18.74 -6.88 -11.07
C TYR A 232 -18.39 -5.69 -10.16
N LYS A 233 -19.09 -4.57 -10.31
CA LYS A 233 -18.86 -3.38 -9.49
C LYS A 233 -19.05 -3.68 -8.01
N THR A 234 -20.10 -4.39 -7.63
CA THR A 234 -20.35 -4.79 -6.24
C THR A 234 -19.21 -5.65 -5.69
N ALA A 235 -18.72 -6.61 -6.48
CA ALA A 235 -17.59 -7.47 -6.09
C ALA A 235 -16.28 -6.68 -5.97
N LEU A 236 -16.02 -5.75 -6.89
CA LEU A 236 -14.86 -4.85 -6.86
C LEU A 236 -14.86 -3.94 -5.64
N ASP A 237 -15.99 -3.29 -5.34
CA ASP A 237 -16.14 -2.41 -4.17
C ASP A 237 -15.89 -3.17 -2.86
N ARG A 238 -16.28 -4.44 -2.81
CA ARG A 238 -15.97 -5.32 -1.68
C ARG A 238 -14.47 -5.62 -1.61
N LEU A 239 -13.85 -6.02 -2.72
CA LEU A 239 -12.41 -6.30 -2.77
C LEU A 239 -11.58 -5.09 -2.35
N LEU A 240 -11.94 -3.88 -2.80
CA LEU A 240 -11.28 -2.64 -2.43
C LEU A 240 -11.39 -2.36 -0.92
N ARG A 241 -12.55 -2.59 -0.31
CA ARG A 241 -12.74 -2.47 1.14
C ARG A 241 -11.90 -3.48 1.91
N ASP A 242 -11.85 -4.74 1.46
CA ASP A 242 -11.10 -5.79 2.12
C ASP A 242 -9.58 -5.54 2.00
N LEU A 243 -9.11 -5.00 0.86
CA LEU A 243 -7.74 -4.52 0.70
C LEU A 243 -7.40 -3.37 1.66
N ALA A 244 -8.35 -2.45 1.89
CA ALA A 244 -8.14 -1.30 2.78
C ALA A 244 -8.25 -1.64 4.27
N ALA A 245 -9.09 -2.62 4.66
CA ALA A 245 -9.41 -2.93 6.05
C ALA A 245 -8.26 -3.63 6.81
N GLU A 246 -7.33 -4.26 6.12
CA GLU A 246 -6.26 -5.07 6.71
C GLU A 246 -4.96 -4.29 6.94
N THR A 247 -5.04 -2.98 7.17
CA THR A 247 -3.87 -2.16 7.54
C THR A 247 -3.53 -2.37 9.02
N PRO A 248 -2.52 -3.17 9.40
CA PRO A 248 -2.02 -3.08 10.76
C PRO A 248 -1.30 -1.74 10.92
N PRO A 249 -1.41 -1.08 12.07
CA PRO A 249 -0.51 0.02 12.39
C PRO A 249 0.91 -0.57 12.39
N LYS A 250 1.77 -0.10 11.50
CA LYS A 250 3.20 -0.40 11.60
C LYS A 250 3.67 0.19 12.93
N ALA A 251 4.12 -0.72 13.81
CA ALA A 251 4.78 -0.37 15.07
C ALA A 251 6.05 0.45 14.82
#